data_68eaa59e689c024580f581d121b672f9
#
_entry.id   68eaa59e689c024580f581d121b672f9
#
_cell.length_a   1.000
_cell.length_b   1.000
_cell.length_c   1.000
_cell.angle_alpha   90.00
_cell.angle_beta   90.00
_cell.angle_gamma   90.00
#
_symmetry.space_group_name_H-M   'P 1'
#
loop_
_entity.id
_entity.type
_entity.pdbx_description
1 polymer ?
#
loop_
_entity_poly.entity_id
_entity_poly.type
_entity_poly.pdbx_seq_one_letter_code
_entity_poly.pdbx_strand_id
1 'polypeptide(L)'
;MKTFLVSVIDSIHSTHAVEYMLRMTPIMQDFIYMLFYVQPTISDYIKEEARKDAHAREKLKVLDEKNEALGNDILNGHKKRLMEHHVPEEKIFLLNRKRLQAAAWDIIHHAWNESVDTIVMGRRGFSKFQEIFIGSTTKSVIDHNPDIPVWVVDGEIVSKKILVAVDGSTNSIKALDYLCDILRHNPDAPLTLFHVQPSWRDCCDIDFPAAMAPEDEQSTSNIIEKANRQCIANFMEHAQNRLKELEIPQNRMEIKTQPSKLNIGKTILEEFRDGAYGTLVVGKRGMNRGSFIGGVSNYLATHLENGALWIVP
;
A
#
# COMPACT_ATOMS: atom_id res chain seq x y z
N MET A 1 -17.83 -10.58 2.27
CA MET A 1 -16.77 -11.08 1.39
C MET A 1 -16.02 -9.88 0.84
N LYS A 2 -14.70 -9.81 0.97
CA LYS A 2 -13.88 -8.68 0.51
C LYS A 2 -13.23 -8.98 -0.83
N THR A 3 -13.14 -7.99 -1.71
CA THR A 3 -12.55 -8.13 -3.05
C THR A 3 -11.18 -7.44 -3.09
N PHE A 4 -10.14 -8.21 -3.43
CA PHE A 4 -8.78 -7.71 -3.61
C PHE A 4 -8.43 -7.68 -5.10
N LEU A 5 -8.27 -6.48 -5.66
CA LEU A 5 -7.74 -6.31 -7.00
C LEU A 5 -6.22 -6.40 -6.95
N VAL A 6 -5.67 -7.47 -7.50
CA VAL A 6 -4.22 -7.68 -7.59
C VAL A 6 -3.77 -7.31 -8.99
N SER A 7 -3.10 -6.16 -9.12
CA SER A 7 -2.53 -5.73 -10.40
C SER A 7 -1.29 -6.52 -10.72
N VAL A 8 -1.33 -7.29 -11.80
CA VAL A 8 -0.24 -8.19 -12.22
C VAL A 8 0.30 -7.82 -13.59
N ILE A 9 1.61 -8.00 -13.76
CA ILE A 9 2.35 -7.92 -15.01
C ILE A 9 3.39 -9.06 -15.02
N ASP A 10 4.06 -9.28 -16.13
CA ASP A 10 5.18 -10.23 -16.19
C ASP A 10 6.41 -9.68 -15.44
N SER A 11 6.39 -9.78 -14.11
CA SER A 11 7.49 -9.34 -13.26
C SER A 11 7.54 -10.12 -11.95
N ILE A 12 8.74 -10.22 -11.39
CA ILE A 12 8.96 -10.83 -10.07
C ILE A 12 8.19 -10.08 -8.97
N HIS A 13 8.00 -8.76 -9.10
CA HIS A 13 7.28 -7.97 -8.12
C HIS A 13 5.77 -8.29 -8.09
N SER A 14 5.17 -8.63 -9.25
CA SER A 14 3.80 -9.16 -9.30
C SER A 14 3.71 -10.52 -8.65
N THR A 15 4.71 -11.37 -8.85
CA THR A 15 4.80 -12.67 -8.18
C THR A 15 4.88 -12.49 -6.66
N HIS A 16 5.73 -11.61 -6.16
CA HIS A 16 5.82 -11.31 -4.72
C HIS A 16 4.48 -10.78 -4.16
N ALA A 17 3.77 -9.94 -4.91
CA ALA A 17 2.46 -9.45 -4.50
C ALA A 17 1.43 -10.58 -4.36
N VAL A 18 1.38 -11.51 -5.32
CA VAL A 18 0.51 -12.68 -5.25
C VAL A 18 0.91 -13.63 -4.11
N GLU A 19 2.20 -13.86 -3.91
CA GLU A 19 2.72 -14.68 -2.80
C GLU A 19 2.43 -14.07 -1.44
N TYR A 20 2.55 -12.75 -1.31
CA TYR A 20 2.15 -12.04 -0.11
C TYR A 20 0.66 -12.23 0.19
N MET A 21 -0.20 -12.10 -0.83
CA MET A 21 -1.63 -12.36 -0.69
C MET A 21 -1.90 -13.81 -0.24
N LEU A 22 -1.18 -14.79 -0.78
CA LEU A 22 -1.28 -16.20 -0.33
C LEU A 22 -0.93 -16.37 1.14
N ARG A 23 0.09 -15.65 1.64
CA ARG A 23 0.47 -15.68 3.06
C ARG A 23 -0.57 -15.00 3.96
N MET A 24 -1.28 -14.00 3.42
CA MET A 24 -2.38 -13.35 4.12
C MET A 24 -3.68 -14.17 4.08
N THR A 25 -3.83 -15.10 3.14
CA THR A 25 -5.02 -15.94 2.96
C THR A 25 -5.48 -16.65 4.25
N PRO A 26 -4.61 -17.30 5.04
CA PRO A 26 -5.04 -17.93 6.30
C PRO A 26 -5.51 -16.94 7.37
N ILE A 27 -5.13 -15.67 7.20
CA ILE A 27 -5.46 -14.56 8.11
C ILE A 27 -6.80 -13.94 7.73
N MET A 28 -7.16 -14.00 6.44
CA MET A 28 -8.37 -13.40 5.88
C MET A 28 -9.39 -14.49 5.56
N GLN A 29 -10.61 -14.33 6.01
CA GLN A 29 -11.74 -15.17 5.60
C GLN A 29 -12.61 -14.41 4.60
N ASP A 30 -13.28 -15.17 3.72
CA ASP A 30 -14.26 -14.65 2.76
C ASP A 30 -13.78 -13.50 1.86
N PHE A 31 -12.81 -13.79 0.99
CA PHE A 31 -12.35 -12.81 0.02
C PHE A 31 -12.21 -13.42 -1.39
N ILE A 32 -12.17 -12.52 -2.36
CA ILE A 32 -12.02 -12.78 -3.79
C ILE A 32 -10.69 -12.21 -4.24
N TYR A 33 -9.98 -12.96 -5.08
CA TYR A 33 -8.86 -12.48 -5.87
C TYR A 33 -9.36 -12.02 -7.24
N MET A 34 -9.22 -10.75 -7.53
CA MET A 34 -9.42 -10.19 -8.86
C MET A 34 -8.05 -9.90 -9.47
N LEU A 35 -7.51 -10.85 -10.24
CA LEU A 35 -6.25 -10.66 -10.94
C LEU A 35 -6.48 -9.74 -12.14
N PHE A 36 -5.81 -8.59 -12.15
CA PHE A 36 -6.05 -7.54 -13.13
C PHE A 36 -4.79 -7.22 -13.93
N TYR A 37 -4.88 -7.40 -15.25
CA TYR A 37 -3.83 -7.06 -16.19
C TYR A 37 -4.29 -5.96 -17.14
N VAL A 38 -3.50 -4.89 -17.23
CA VAL A 38 -3.70 -3.81 -18.19
C VAL A 38 -2.74 -4.00 -19.35
N GLN A 39 -3.27 -4.27 -20.53
CA GLN A 39 -2.49 -4.49 -21.75
C GLN A 39 -1.62 -3.25 -22.08
N PRO A 40 -0.40 -3.45 -22.62
CA PRO A 40 0.40 -2.34 -23.11
C PRO A 40 -0.29 -1.63 -24.27
N THR A 41 -0.01 -0.34 -24.40
CA THR A 41 -0.58 0.48 -25.47
C THR A 41 0.14 0.20 -26.79
N ILE A 42 -0.60 0.00 -27.87
CA ILE A 42 -0.07 0.03 -29.22
C ILE A 42 0.04 1.50 -29.66
N SER A 43 1.15 1.84 -30.31
CA SER A 43 1.42 3.19 -30.78
C SER A 43 0.29 3.76 -31.64
N ASP A 44 -0.06 5.02 -31.43
CA ASP A 44 -1.10 5.70 -32.21
C ASP A 44 -0.68 5.85 -33.68
N TYR A 45 0.61 5.92 -33.98
CA TYR A 45 1.11 5.87 -35.37
C TYR A 45 0.62 4.61 -36.12
N ILE A 46 0.70 3.43 -35.45
CA ILE A 46 0.24 2.18 -36.04
C ILE A 46 -1.29 2.20 -36.21
N LYS A 47 -2.01 2.75 -35.23
CA LYS A 47 -3.49 2.86 -35.28
C LYS A 47 -3.94 3.81 -36.40
N GLU A 48 -3.27 4.94 -36.57
CA GLU A 48 -3.56 5.89 -37.64
C GLU A 48 -3.27 5.32 -39.03
N GLU A 49 -2.14 4.62 -39.18
CA GLU A 49 -1.79 3.97 -40.45
C GLU A 49 -2.76 2.85 -40.78
N ALA A 50 -3.21 2.08 -39.79
CA ALA A 50 -4.18 1.00 -39.94
C ALA A 50 -5.56 1.51 -40.44
N ARG A 51 -5.88 2.78 -40.27
CA ARG A 51 -7.09 3.38 -40.84
C ARG A 51 -7.01 3.55 -42.35
N LYS A 52 -5.81 3.67 -42.91
CA LYS A 52 -5.54 4.01 -44.30
C LYS A 52 -5.05 2.81 -45.12
N ASP A 53 -4.28 1.94 -44.51
CA ASP A 53 -3.62 0.83 -45.16
C ASP A 53 -4.10 -0.56 -44.66
N ALA A 54 -4.38 -1.49 -45.55
CA ALA A 54 -4.87 -2.83 -45.22
C ALA A 54 -3.79 -3.68 -44.53
N HIS A 55 -2.51 -3.54 -44.94
CA HIS A 55 -1.40 -4.28 -44.35
C HIS A 55 -1.13 -3.80 -42.91
N ALA A 56 -1.15 -2.51 -42.66
CA ALA A 56 -1.04 -1.93 -41.32
C ALA A 56 -2.20 -2.38 -40.41
N ARG A 57 -3.42 -2.49 -40.96
CA ARG A 57 -4.59 -3.02 -40.24
C ARG A 57 -4.40 -4.46 -39.80
N GLU A 58 -3.88 -5.31 -40.67
CA GLU A 58 -3.60 -6.72 -40.35
C GLU A 58 -2.50 -6.80 -39.26
N LYS A 59 -1.45 -5.98 -39.36
CA LYS A 59 -0.41 -5.89 -38.32
C LYS A 59 -0.95 -5.43 -36.97
N LEU A 60 -1.85 -4.45 -36.95
CA LEU A 60 -2.49 -3.99 -35.71
C LEU A 60 -3.29 -5.12 -35.06
N LYS A 61 -4.07 -5.87 -35.87
CA LYS A 61 -4.82 -7.02 -35.39
C LYS A 61 -3.93 -8.09 -34.74
N VAL A 62 -2.83 -8.45 -35.41
CA VAL A 62 -1.85 -9.42 -34.87
C VAL A 62 -1.23 -8.92 -33.57
N LEU A 63 -0.95 -7.61 -33.44
CA LEU A 63 -0.42 -7.04 -32.20
C LEU A 63 -1.45 -7.06 -31.07
N ASP A 64 -2.72 -6.76 -31.37
CA ASP A 64 -3.82 -6.83 -30.40
C ASP A 64 -4.00 -8.28 -29.89
N GLU A 65 -4.03 -9.26 -30.80
CA GLU A 65 -4.13 -10.68 -30.45
C GLU A 65 -2.96 -11.15 -29.58
N LYS A 66 -1.74 -10.71 -29.89
CA LYS A 66 -0.56 -11.02 -29.06
C LYS A 66 -0.63 -10.38 -27.68
N ASN A 67 -1.08 -9.13 -27.57
CA ASN A 67 -1.25 -8.47 -26.27
C ASN A 67 -2.30 -9.19 -25.41
N GLU A 68 -3.40 -9.63 -26.04
CA GLU A 68 -4.45 -10.36 -25.35
C GLU A 68 -3.97 -11.74 -24.89
N ALA A 69 -3.28 -12.48 -25.75
CA ALA A 69 -2.69 -13.78 -25.43
C ALA A 69 -1.68 -13.66 -24.26
N LEU A 70 -0.75 -12.70 -24.35
CA LEU A 70 0.22 -12.45 -23.28
C LEU A 70 -0.46 -12.15 -21.94
N GLY A 71 -1.47 -11.28 -21.94
CA GLY A 71 -2.21 -10.96 -20.71
C GLY A 71 -2.91 -12.19 -20.12
N ASN A 72 -3.50 -13.03 -20.97
CA ASN A 72 -4.15 -14.28 -20.55
C ASN A 72 -3.13 -15.28 -19.97
N ASP A 73 -1.95 -15.42 -20.58
CA ASP A 73 -0.88 -16.28 -20.08
C ASP A 73 -0.38 -15.84 -18.71
N ILE A 74 -0.16 -14.54 -18.50
CA ILE A 74 0.25 -13.97 -17.21
C ILE A 74 -0.82 -14.26 -16.14
N LEU A 75 -2.08 -13.97 -16.45
CA LEU A 75 -3.19 -14.17 -15.53
C LEU A 75 -3.36 -15.64 -15.16
N ASN A 76 -3.31 -16.54 -16.16
CA ASN A 76 -3.42 -17.98 -15.94
C ASN A 76 -2.22 -18.53 -15.14
N GLY A 77 -1.02 -18.00 -15.33
CA GLY A 77 0.16 -18.37 -14.55
C GLY A 77 -0.04 -18.04 -13.05
N HIS A 78 -0.55 -16.86 -12.73
CA HIS A 78 -0.87 -16.47 -11.35
C HIS A 78 -2.08 -17.23 -10.79
N LYS A 79 -3.13 -17.48 -11.60
CA LYS A 79 -4.26 -18.32 -11.20
C LYS A 79 -3.80 -19.72 -10.81
N LYS A 80 -2.97 -20.36 -11.64
CA LYS A 80 -2.40 -21.67 -11.36
C LYS A 80 -1.66 -21.68 -10.04
N ARG A 81 -0.83 -20.69 -9.77
CA ARG A 81 -0.11 -20.53 -8.49
C ARG A 81 -1.05 -20.42 -7.29
N LEU A 82 -2.13 -19.64 -7.40
CA LEU A 82 -3.14 -19.54 -6.34
C LEU A 82 -3.81 -20.89 -6.07
N MET A 83 -4.18 -21.63 -7.12
CA MET A 83 -4.81 -22.94 -7.02
C MET A 83 -3.85 -24.01 -6.42
N GLU A 84 -2.56 -23.98 -6.76
CA GLU A 84 -1.52 -24.83 -6.16
C GLU A 84 -1.40 -24.63 -4.65
N HIS A 85 -1.77 -23.44 -4.16
CA HIS A 85 -1.85 -23.11 -2.72
C HIS A 85 -3.28 -23.22 -2.16
N HIS A 86 -4.12 -24.04 -2.78
CA HIS A 86 -5.47 -24.40 -2.32
C HIS A 86 -6.48 -23.23 -2.28
N VAL A 87 -6.25 -22.17 -3.05
CA VAL A 87 -7.28 -21.15 -3.25
C VAL A 87 -8.35 -21.71 -4.19
N PRO A 88 -9.63 -21.75 -3.80
CA PRO A 88 -10.70 -22.25 -4.63
C PRO A 88 -10.84 -21.46 -5.94
N GLU A 89 -11.07 -22.13 -7.04
CA GLU A 89 -11.14 -21.50 -8.37
C GLU A 89 -12.24 -20.45 -8.45
N GLU A 90 -13.38 -20.67 -7.81
CA GLU A 90 -14.51 -19.75 -7.75
C GLU A 90 -14.20 -18.42 -7.01
N LYS A 91 -13.09 -18.35 -6.29
CA LYS A 91 -12.58 -17.13 -5.64
C LYS A 91 -11.56 -16.37 -6.50
N ILE A 92 -11.27 -16.83 -7.72
CA ILE A 92 -10.23 -16.23 -8.57
C ILE A 92 -10.86 -15.73 -9.87
N PHE A 93 -10.89 -14.43 -10.06
CA PHE A 93 -11.38 -13.75 -11.25
C PHE A 93 -10.22 -13.20 -12.06
N LEU A 94 -10.24 -13.44 -13.38
CA LEU A 94 -9.21 -12.98 -14.30
C LEU A 94 -9.75 -11.84 -15.16
N LEU A 95 -9.05 -10.73 -15.19
CA LEU A 95 -9.43 -9.54 -15.95
C LEU A 95 -8.27 -9.05 -16.80
N ASN A 96 -8.33 -9.33 -18.08
CA ASN A 96 -7.43 -8.83 -19.10
C ASN A 96 -8.08 -7.62 -19.79
N ARG A 97 -7.56 -6.43 -19.61
CA ARG A 97 -8.17 -5.19 -20.11
C ARG A 97 -7.25 -4.42 -21.04
N LYS A 98 -7.78 -4.01 -22.19
CA LYS A 98 -7.11 -3.04 -23.06
C LYS A 98 -6.95 -1.72 -22.32
N ARG A 99 -5.78 -1.12 -22.41
CA ARG A 99 -5.49 0.17 -21.81
C ARG A 99 -6.31 1.26 -22.46
N LEU A 100 -7.05 2.02 -21.65
CA LEU A 100 -7.89 3.14 -22.12
C LEU A 100 -7.13 4.47 -22.04
N GLN A 101 -6.47 4.73 -20.91
CA GLN A 101 -5.72 5.96 -20.67
C GLN A 101 -4.32 5.64 -20.13
N ALA A 102 -4.15 5.70 -18.82
CA ALA A 102 -2.94 5.31 -18.12
C ALA A 102 -3.22 4.08 -17.27
N ALA A 103 -2.27 3.17 -17.14
CA ALA A 103 -2.48 1.93 -16.37
C ALA A 103 -2.98 2.21 -14.94
N ALA A 104 -2.47 3.24 -14.29
CA ALA A 104 -2.93 3.64 -12.96
C ALA A 104 -4.40 4.09 -12.96
N TRP A 105 -4.81 4.86 -13.97
CA TRP A 105 -6.20 5.29 -14.13
C TRP A 105 -7.12 4.09 -14.36
N ASP A 106 -6.72 3.18 -15.25
CA ASP A 106 -7.53 1.99 -15.56
C ASP A 106 -7.70 1.10 -14.32
N ILE A 107 -6.64 0.95 -13.50
CA ILE A 107 -6.68 0.21 -12.22
C ILE A 107 -7.65 0.88 -11.24
N ILE A 108 -7.49 2.17 -10.98
CA ILE A 108 -8.32 2.92 -10.02
C ILE A 108 -9.79 2.93 -10.46
N HIS A 109 -10.03 3.24 -11.72
CA HIS A 109 -11.39 3.33 -12.27
C HIS A 109 -12.11 1.98 -12.22
N HIS A 110 -11.39 0.88 -12.55
CA HIS A 110 -11.98 -0.45 -12.44
C HIS A 110 -12.25 -0.82 -10.98
N ALA A 111 -11.29 -0.59 -10.09
CA ALA A 111 -11.45 -0.87 -8.66
C ALA A 111 -12.64 -0.11 -8.06
N TRP A 112 -12.88 1.10 -8.51
CA TRP A 112 -13.99 1.94 -8.04
C TRP A 112 -15.34 1.43 -8.56
N ASN A 113 -15.42 1.12 -9.85
CA ASN A 113 -16.66 0.63 -10.48
C ASN A 113 -17.12 -0.72 -9.92
N GLU A 114 -16.17 -1.60 -9.59
CA GLU A 114 -16.45 -2.93 -9.02
C GLU A 114 -16.49 -2.95 -7.49
N SER A 115 -16.44 -1.77 -6.85
CA SER A 115 -16.45 -1.65 -5.38
C SER A 115 -15.40 -2.53 -4.70
N VAL A 116 -14.16 -2.52 -5.23
CA VAL A 116 -13.04 -3.27 -4.69
C VAL A 116 -12.64 -2.74 -3.32
N ASP A 117 -12.40 -3.63 -2.36
CA ASP A 117 -12.02 -3.26 -1.00
C ASP A 117 -10.54 -2.89 -0.87
N THR A 118 -9.67 -3.41 -1.76
CA THR A 118 -8.22 -3.19 -1.68
C THR A 118 -7.56 -3.38 -3.03
N ILE A 119 -6.65 -2.49 -3.39
CA ILE A 119 -5.74 -2.65 -4.53
C ILE A 119 -4.40 -3.18 -4.03
N VAL A 120 -3.92 -4.27 -4.61
CA VAL A 120 -2.62 -4.89 -4.28
C VAL A 120 -1.69 -4.80 -5.48
N MET A 121 -0.48 -4.31 -5.28
CA MET A 121 0.48 -4.08 -6.35
C MET A 121 1.90 -4.43 -5.90
N GLY A 122 2.71 -4.90 -6.83
CA GLY A 122 4.17 -4.89 -6.65
C GLY A 122 4.69 -3.45 -6.61
N ARG A 123 5.74 -3.20 -5.84
CA ARG A 123 6.35 -1.87 -5.74
C ARG A 123 6.90 -1.38 -7.06
N ARG A 124 7.40 -2.29 -7.92
CA ARG A 124 8.04 -2.00 -9.22
C ARG A 124 7.39 -2.80 -10.33
N GLY A 125 7.63 -2.38 -11.58
CA GLY A 125 7.21 -3.07 -12.79
C GLY A 125 8.40 -3.64 -13.57
N PHE A 126 8.43 -3.43 -14.88
CA PHE A 126 9.46 -3.92 -15.81
C PHE A 126 10.84 -3.24 -15.70
N SER A 127 11.00 -2.18 -14.90
CA SER A 127 12.24 -1.42 -14.84
C SER A 127 13.39 -2.28 -14.32
N LYS A 128 14.40 -2.50 -15.15
CA LYS A 128 15.67 -3.17 -14.80
C LYS A 128 16.64 -2.27 -14.03
N PHE A 129 16.33 -0.97 -13.92
CA PHE A 129 17.17 -0.04 -13.17
C PHE A 129 16.95 -0.28 -11.69
N GLN A 130 18.00 -0.73 -11.06
CA GLN A 130 18.11 -0.96 -9.63
C GLN A 130 18.00 0.35 -8.89
N GLU A 131 17.45 0.22 -7.67
CA GLU A 131 17.65 1.10 -6.54
C GLU A 131 16.65 2.26 -6.38
N ILE A 132 15.95 2.24 -5.24
CA ILE A 132 15.28 3.34 -4.53
C ILE A 132 13.94 3.81 -5.10
N PHE A 133 13.58 3.58 -6.39
CA PHE A 133 12.35 4.17 -6.94
C PHE A 133 11.13 3.23 -6.90
N ILE A 134 10.01 3.76 -6.43
CA ILE A 134 8.69 3.16 -6.63
C ILE A 134 8.32 3.23 -8.12
N GLY A 135 7.66 2.18 -8.64
CA GLY A 135 7.20 2.17 -10.03
C GLY A 135 6.20 3.30 -10.33
N SER A 136 6.30 3.90 -11.51
CA SER A 136 5.45 5.04 -11.91
C SER A 136 3.95 4.74 -11.80
N THR A 137 3.51 3.54 -12.18
CA THR A 137 2.11 3.12 -12.06
C THR A 137 1.70 3.01 -10.59
N THR A 138 2.53 2.36 -9.76
CA THR A 138 2.24 2.20 -8.32
C THR A 138 2.18 3.56 -7.63
N LYS A 139 3.14 4.44 -7.90
CA LYS A 139 3.11 5.81 -7.37
C LYS A 139 1.87 6.56 -7.82
N SER A 140 1.51 6.48 -9.09
CA SER A 140 0.32 7.16 -9.61
C SER A 140 -0.97 6.62 -8.99
N VAL A 141 -1.07 5.30 -8.73
CA VAL A 141 -2.21 4.73 -7.99
C VAL A 141 -2.27 5.27 -6.58
N ILE A 142 -1.16 5.32 -5.84
CA ILE A 142 -1.12 5.87 -4.49
C ILE A 142 -1.54 7.35 -4.47
N ASP A 143 -1.02 8.15 -5.40
CA ASP A 143 -1.27 9.59 -5.44
C ASP A 143 -2.73 9.92 -5.79
N HIS A 144 -3.31 9.23 -6.78
CA HIS A 144 -4.60 9.60 -7.38
C HIS A 144 -5.80 8.75 -6.91
N ASN A 145 -5.57 7.68 -6.14
CA ASN A 145 -6.66 6.89 -5.58
C ASN A 145 -7.11 7.50 -4.22
N PRO A 146 -8.31 8.06 -4.11
CA PRO A 146 -8.71 8.78 -2.90
C PRO A 146 -9.12 7.86 -1.74
N ASP A 147 -9.80 6.73 -2.02
CA ASP A 147 -10.67 6.07 -1.04
C ASP A 147 -10.39 4.57 -0.84
N ILE A 148 -9.63 3.93 -1.73
CA ILE A 148 -9.39 2.48 -1.64
C ILE A 148 -8.02 2.24 -0.99
N PRO A 149 -7.91 1.38 0.04
CA PRO A 149 -6.62 0.96 0.57
C PRO A 149 -5.70 0.36 -0.51
N VAL A 150 -4.43 0.72 -0.48
CA VAL A 150 -3.41 0.22 -1.42
C VAL A 150 -2.33 -0.53 -0.67
N TRP A 151 -2.10 -1.77 -1.05
CA TRP A 151 -1.00 -2.59 -0.56
C TRP A 151 0.12 -2.62 -1.59
N VAL A 152 1.29 -2.15 -1.19
CA VAL A 152 2.49 -2.15 -2.03
C VAL A 152 3.45 -3.19 -1.48
N VAL A 153 3.80 -4.17 -2.30
CA VAL A 153 4.61 -5.31 -1.90
C VAL A 153 5.99 -5.22 -2.55
N ASP A 154 7.04 -5.31 -1.76
CA ASP A 154 8.43 -5.38 -2.21
C ASP A 154 9.15 -6.57 -1.62
N GLY A 155 9.75 -7.39 -2.47
CA GLY A 155 10.51 -8.56 -2.05
C GLY A 155 9.67 -9.73 -1.52
N GLU A 156 10.36 -10.77 -1.11
CA GLU A 156 9.76 -11.95 -0.49
C GLU A 156 9.56 -11.72 1.01
N ILE A 157 8.29 -11.71 1.46
CA ILE A 157 7.94 -11.39 2.85
C ILE A 157 7.65 -12.67 3.61
N VAL A 158 8.48 -13.00 4.59
CA VAL A 158 8.33 -14.21 5.42
C VAL A 158 7.69 -13.89 6.77
N SER A 159 7.97 -12.72 7.32
CA SER A 159 7.51 -12.33 8.65
C SER A 159 6.01 -12.05 8.68
N LYS A 160 5.34 -12.53 9.72
CA LYS A 160 3.92 -12.24 10.01
C LYS A 160 3.72 -11.05 10.95
N LYS A 161 4.80 -10.44 11.45
CA LYS A 161 4.72 -9.29 12.35
C LYS A 161 4.21 -8.07 11.60
N ILE A 162 3.27 -7.37 12.22
CA ILE A 162 2.66 -6.17 11.66
C ILE A 162 3.02 -4.97 12.52
N LEU A 163 3.56 -3.93 11.88
CA LEU A 163 3.81 -2.62 12.48
C LEU A 163 2.74 -1.64 12.00
N VAL A 164 2.05 -0.98 12.91
CA VAL A 164 1.11 0.11 12.58
C VAL A 164 1.72 1.41 13.05
N ALA A 165 2.10 2.28 12.12
CA ALA A 165 2.60 3.60 12.47
C ALA A 165 1.43 4.54 12.71
N VAL A 166 1.39 5.13 13.90
CA VAL A 166 0.28 5.95 14.39
C VAL A 166 0.75 7.34 14.84
N ASP A 167 -0.04 8.35 14.50
CA ASP A 167 0.20 9.76 14.87
C ASP A 167 -0.99 10.39 15.62
N GLY A 168 -2.02 9.60 15.93
CA GLY A 168 -3.26 10.07 16.55
C GLY A 168 -4.24 10.76 15.60
N SER A 169 -3.94 10.83 14.29
CA SER A 169 -4.85 11.39 13.29
C SER A 169 -6.03 10.47 13.02
N THR A 170 -7.09 11.02 12.42
CA THR A 170 -8.25 10.25 11.94
C THR A 170 -7.83 9.15 10.93
N ASN A 171 -6.79 9.39 10.12
CA ASN A 171 -6.33 8.40 9.17
C ASN A 171 -5.53 7.27 9.82
N SER A 172 -4.82 7.52 10.93
CA SER A 172 -4.23 6.42 11.70
C SER A 172 -5.29 5.57 12.43
N ILE A 173 -6.39 6.19 12.85
CA ILE A 173 -7.57 5.46 13.36
C ILE A 173 -8.17 4.58 12.28
N LYS A 174 -8.45 5.13 11.09
CA LYS A 174 -8.95 4.35 9.94
C LYS A 174 -8.00 3.21 9.54
N ALA A 175 -6.69 3.45 9.59
CA ALA A 175 -5.68 2.43 9.29
C ALA A 175 -5.75 1.26 10.28
N LEU A 176 -5.94 1.55 11.56
CA LEU A 176 -6.14 0.53 12.59
C LEU A 176 -7.45 -0.22 12.39
N ASP A 177 -8.58 0.50 12.17
CA ASP A 177 -9.89 -0.11 11.95
C ASP A 177 -9.88 -1.04 10.75
N TYR A 178 -9.27 -0.60 9.63
CA TYR A 178 -9.09 -1.41 8.43
C TYR A 178 -8.27 -2.68 8.73
N LEU A 179 -7.13 -2.54 9.43
CA LEU A 179 -6.32 -3.69 9.83
C LEU A 179 -7.11 -4.66 10.70
N CYS A 180 -7.82 -4.15 11.70
CA CYS A 180 -8.66 -4.96 12.58
C CYS A 180 -9.73 -5.74 11.80
N ASP A 181 -10.34 -5.12 10.78
CA ASP A 181 -11.31 -5.79 9.91
C ASP A 181 -10.67 -6.89 9.05
N ILE A 182 -9.41 -6.73 8.65
CA ILE A 182 -8.64 -7.78 7.96
C ILE A 182 -8.29 -8.93 8.91
N LEU A 183 -7.90 -8.61 10.15
CA LEU A 183 -7.45 -9.59 11.15
C LEU A 183 -8.57 -10.26 11.94
N ARG A 184 -9.83 -9.85 11.75
CA ARG A 184 -11.00 -10.27 12.55
C ARG A 184 -11.05 -11.77 12.83
N HIS A 185 -10.61 -12.59 11.90
CA HIS A 185 -10.71 -14.06 11.99
C HIS A 185 -9.37 -14.75 12.27
N ASN A 186 -8.30 -14.00 12.41
CA ASN A 186 -7.01 -14.56 12.79
C ASN A 186 -6.32 -13.70 13.84
N PRO A 187 -6.51 -14.07 15.08
CA PRO A 187 -5.93 -13.37 16.19
C PRO A 187 -4.41 -13.65 16.39
N ASP A 188 -3.71 -14.43 15.51
CA ASP A 188 -2.32 -14.91 15.75
C ASP A 188 -1.20 -14.02 15.19
N ALA A 189 -1.49 -12.97 14.42
CA ALA A 189 -0.48 -12.06 13.93
C ALA A 189 0.00 -11.11 15.04
N PRO A 190 1.29 -11.08 15.38
CA PRO A 190 1.83 -10.11 16.33
C PRO A 190 1.67 -8.68 15.79
N LEU A 191 1.06 -7.82 16.59
CA LEU A 191 0.75 -6.44 16.23
C LEU A 191 1.53 -5.48 17.11
N THR A 192 2.21 -4.52 16.51
CA THR A 192 2.87 -3.43 17.23
C THR A 192 2.29 -2.10 16.78
N LEU A 193 1.73 -1.33 17.70
CA LEU A 193 1.40 0.07 17.49
C LEU A 193 2.65 0.90 17.76
N PHE A 194 3.13 1.59 16.74
CA PHE A 194 4.36 2.37 16.82
C PHE A 194 4.09 3.85 16.64
N HIS A 195 4.39 4.61 17.67
CA HIS A 195 4.29 6.06 17.67
C HIS A 195 5.67 6.68 17.67
N VAL A 196 5.94 7.56 16.71
CA VAL A 196 7.12 8.42 16.71
C VAL A 196 6.74 9.77 17.30
N GLN A 197 7.34 10.14 18.42
CA GLN A 197 7.15 11.46 19.01
C GLN A 197 7.78 12.51 18.10
N PRO A 198 6.99 13.43 17.53
CA PRO A 198 7.52 14.46 16.65
C PRO A 198 8.37 15.45 17.44
N SER A 199 9.45 15.91 16.83
CA SER A 199 10.19 17.08 17.28
C SER A 199 9.53 18.36 16.73
N TRP A 200 9.92 19.52 17.23
CA TRP A 200 9.44 20.79 16.68
C TRP A 200 9.78 20.94 15.18
N ARG A 201 10.88 20.34 14.72
CA ARG A 201 11.30 20.34 13.32
C ARG A 201 10.39 19.50 12.42
N ASP A 202 9.75 18.48 12.97
CA ASP A 202 8.79 17.64 12.22
C ASP A 202 7.43 18.34 12.08
N CYS A 203 7.15 19.36 12.91
CA CYS A 203 5.85 20.05 12.96
C CYS A 203 5.81 21.36 12.16
N CYS A 204 6.97 21.88 11.77
CA CYS A 204 7.10 23.18 11.09
C CYS A 204 7.89 23.04 9.80
N ASP A 205 7.24 23.27 8.65
CA ASP A 205 7.90 23.37 7.33
C ASP A 205 8.71 24.67 7.16
N ILE A 206 8.86 25.45 8.25
CA ILE A 206 9.59 26.71 8.21
C ILE A 206 11.04 26.41 8.55
N ASP A 207 11.90 26.66 7.58
CA ASP A 207 13.35 26.73 7.80
C ASP A 207 13.62 27.98 8.67
N PHE A 208 13.42 27.84 9.98
CA PHE A 208 13.80 28.91 10.90
C PHE A 208 15.32 29.02 10.84
N PRO A 209 15.87 30.12 10.30
CA PRO A 209 17.30 30.34 10.41
C PRO A 209 17.68 30.31 11.89
N ALA A 210 18.95 30.11 12.18
CA ALA A 210 19.58 29.97 13.50
C ALA A 210 19.27 31.08 14.55
N ALA A 211 18.17 31.79 14.45
CA ALA A 211 17.72 32.94 15.19
C ALA A 211 16.59 32.67 16.21
N MET A 212 16.13 31.41 16.33
CA MET A 212 15.15 31.10 17.37
C MET A 212 15.86 31.05 18.71
N ALA A 213 15.45 31.87 19.66
CA ALA A 213 16.03 31.87 21.01
C ALA A 213 15.78 30.49 21.68
N PRO A 214 16.72 29.94 22.46
CA PRO A 214 16.55 28.64 23.13
C PRO A 214 15.28 28.54 23.98
N GLU A 215 14.82 29.64 24.53
CA GLU A 215 13.58 29.71 25.31
C GLU A 215 12.33 29.52 24.47
N ASP A 216 12.31 30.03 23.24
CA ASP A 216 11.21 29.82 22.27
C ASP A 216 11.17 28.39 21.77
N GLU A 217 12.34 27.77 21.57
CA GLU A 217 12.47 26.37 21.18
C GLU A 217 11.91 25.44 22.27
N GLN A 218 12.25 25.71 23.55
CA GLN A 218 11.75 24.95 24.69
C GLN A 218 10.24 25.12 24.88
N SER A 219 9.71 26.32 24.72
CA SER A 219 8.28 26.61 24.83
C SER A 219 7.49 25.90 23.74
N THR A 220 7.96 25.95 22.49
CA THR A 220 7.35 25.28 21.36
C THR A 220 7.36 23.75 21.52
N SER A 221 8.47 23.18 21.97
CA SER A 221 8.61 21.76 22.27
C SER A 221 7.60 21.28 23.32
N ASN A 222 7.39 22.04 24.38
CA ASN A 222 6.43 21.71 25.44
C ASN A 222 4.97 21.71 24.91
N ILE A 223 4.63 22.65 24.03
CA ILE A 223 3.29 22.69 23.39
C ILE A 223 3.07 21.46 22.53
N ILE A 224 4.04 21.13 21.70
CA ILE A 224 3.98 19.95 20.80
C ILE A 224 3.86 18.67 21.63
N GLU A 225 4.67 18.52 22.67
CA GLU A 225 4.63 17.34 23.53
C GLU A 225 3.28 17.19 24.22
N LYS A 226 2.69 18.26 24.73
CA LYS A 226 1.36 18.24 25.36
C LYS A 226 0.27 17.84 24.35
N ALA A 227 0.26 18.46 23.17
CA ALA A 227 -0.71 18.17 22.13
C ALA A 227 -0.58 16.70 21.64
N ASN A 228 0.65 16.25 21.43
CA ASN A 228 0.96 14.89 21.01
C ASN A 228 0.50 13.85 22.04
N ARG A 229 0.77 14.06 23.32
CA ARG A 229 0.29 13.17 24.39
C ARG A 229 -1.23 13.02 24.38
N GLN A 230 -1.97 14.11 24.19
CA GLN A 230 -3.44 14.06 24.16
C GLN A 230 -3.95 13.29 22.92
N CYS A 231 -3.39 13.55 21.75
CA CYS A 231 -3.77 12.85 20.52
C CYS A 231 -3.52 11.35 20.64
N ILE A 232 -2.35 10.95 21.16
CA ILE A 232 -2.00 9.54 21.32
C ILE A 232 -2.82 8.87 22.42
N ALA A 233 -3.15 9.55 23.51
CA ALA A 233 -4.04 9.01 24.55
C ALA A 233 -5.42 8.67 23.96
N ASN A 234 -6.01 9.59 23.21
CA ASN A 234 -7.30 9.36 22.53
C ASN A 234 -7.23 8.20 21.52
N PHE A 235 -6.13 8.13 20.76
CA PHE A 235 -5.91 7.02 19.83
C PHE A 235 -5.81 5.67 20.56
N MET A 236 -5.06 5.61 21.66
CA MET A 236 -4.89 4.38 22.44
C MET A 236 -6.19 3.89 23.05
N GLU A 237 -7.03 4.81 23.54
CA GLU A 237 -8.36 4.49 24.03
C GLU A 237 -9.23 3.86 22.91
N HIS A 238 -9.24 4.47 21.71
CA HIS A 238 -9.92 3.93 20.54
C HIS A 238 -9.38 2.54 20.18
N ALA A 239 -8.05 2.39 20.12
CA ALA A 239 -7.40 1.12 19.78
C ALA A 239 -7.78 0.00 20.76
N GLN A 240 -7.77 0.27 22.06
CA GLN A 240 -8.16 -0.69 23.08
C GLN A 240 -9.63 -1.11 22.96
N ASN A 241 -10.53 -0.16 22.74
CA ASN A 241 -11.95 -0.42 22.53
C ASN A 241 -12.17 -1.27 21.28
N ARG A 242 -11.52 -0.94 20.18
CA ARG A 242 -11.64 -1.66 18.90
C ARG A 242 -11.16 -3.11 19.00
N LEU A 243 -10.00 -3.33 19.63
CA LEU A 243 -9.48 -4.67 19.86
C LEU A 243 -10.38 -5.52 20.75
N LYS A 244 -10.98 -4.89 21.78
CA LYS A 244 -11.93 -5.54 22.68
C LYS A 244 -13.21 -5.96 21.94
N GLU A 245 -13.76 -5.09 21.09
CA GLU A 245 -14.93 -5.39 20.26
C GLU A 245 -14.71 -6.58 19.33
N LEU A 246 -13.48 -6.76 18.84
CA LEU A 246 -13.10 -7.83 17.93
C LEU A 246 -12.54 -9.07 18.63
N GLU A 247 -12.59 -9.10 19.97
CA GLU A 247 -12.07 -10.18 20.80
C GLU A 247 -10.58 -10.50 20.53
N ILE A 248 -9.82 -9.50 20.05
CA ILE A 248 -8.38 -9.64 19.86
C ILE A 248 -7.69 -9.56 21.21
N PRO A 249 -6.93 -10.59 21.62
CA PRO A 249 -6.28 -10.59 22.93
C PRO A 249 -5.28 -9.42 23.08
N GLN A 250 -5.37 -8.69 24.18
CA GLN A 250 -4.49 -7.52 24.43
C GLN A 250 -3.00 -7.87 24.47
N ASN A 251 -2.65 -9.10 24.88
CA ASN A 251 -1.27 -9.57 24.92
C ASN A 251 -0.62 -9.72 23.52
N ARG A 252 -1.37 -9.52 22.45
CA ARG A 252 -0.87 -9.55 21.06
C ARG A 252 -0.47 -8.19 20.55
N MET A 253 -0.89 -7.15 21.23
CA MET A 253 -0.58 -5.79 20.87
C MET A 253 0.56 -5.28 21.76
N GLU A 254 1.67 -4.97 21.16
CA GLU A 254 2.75 -4.20 21.76
C GLU A 254 2.59 -2.72 21.40
N ILE A 255 2.85 -1.85 22.34
CA ILE A 255 2.87 -0.40 22.11
C ILE A 255 4.30 0.08 22.27
N LYS A 256 4.83 0.70 21.21
CA LYS A 256 6.17 1.29 21.22
C LYS A 256 6.09 2.77 20.92
N THR A 257 6.87 3.56 21.64
CA THR A 257 7.03 5.00 21.41
C THR A 257 8.50 5.33 21.34
N GLN A 258 8.92 6.07 20.32
CA GLN A 258 10.29 6.54 20.17
C GLN A 258 10.30 8.03 19.75
N PRO A 259 11.29 8.82 20.18
CA PRO A 259 11.48 10.17 19.65
C PRO A 259 11.93 10.11 18.18
N SER A 260 11.54 11.11 17.39
CA SER A 260 12.04 11.28 16.02
C SER A 260 13.56 11.50 16.04
N LYS A 261 14.29 10.69 15.25
CA LYS A 261 15.75 10.80 15.20
C LYS A 261 16.23 11.85 14.17
N LEU A 262 15.80 11.71 12.92
CA LEU A 262 16.12 12.62 11.81
C LEU A 262 14.85 13.10 11.12
N ASN A 263 13.96 12.17 10.84
CA ASN A 263 12.59 12.40 10.42
C ASN A 263 11.74 11.19 10.81
N ILE A 264 10.43 11.40 10.89
CA ILE A 264 9.47 10.39 11.34
C ILE A 264 9.51 9.14 10.46
N GLY A 265 9.53 9.31 9.13
CA GLY A 265 9.53 8.19 8.19
C GLY A 265 10.77 7.30 8.32
N LYS A 266 11.94 7.90 8.54
CA LYS A 266 13.20 7.15 8.76
C LYS A 266 13.16 6.36 10.06
N THR A 267 12.66 6.96 11.13
CA THR A 267 12.51 6.30 12.43
C THR A 267 11.56 5.09 12.34
N ILE A 268 10.46 5.22 11.58
CA ILE A 268 9.54 4.10 11.32
C ILE A 268 10.23 2.98 10.54
N LEU A 269 11.01 3.29 9.49
CA LEU A 269 11.72 2.28 8.71
C LEU A 269 12.83 1.58 9.48
N GLU A 270 13.52 2.29 10.38
CA GLU A 270 14.50 1.68 11.29
C GLU A 270 13.81 0.67 12.21
N GLU A 271 12.73 1.04 12.90
CA GLU A 271 11.96 0.11 13.72
C GLU A 271 11.42 -1.07 12.91
N PHE A 272 10.90 -0.82 11.69
CA PHE A 272 10.40 -1.87 10.81
C PHE A 272 11.48 -2.92 10.51
N ARG A 273 12.69 -2.49 10.19
CA ARG A 273 13.82 -3.38 9.91
C ARG A 273 14.33 -4.09 11.15
N ASP A 274 14.60 -3.34 12.22
CA ASP A 274 15.18 -3.86 13.47
C ASP A 274 14.24 -4.85 14.16
N GLY A 275 12.91 -4.61 14.09
CA GLY A 275 11.89 -5.50 14.63
C GLY A 275 11.55 -6.68 13.71
N ALA A 276 12.15 -6.76 12.51
CA ALA A 276 11.87 -7.77 11.50
C ALA A 276 10.37 -7.91 11.18
N TYR A 277 9.69 -6.78 10.96
CA TYR A 277 8.30 -6.77 10.55
C TYR A 277 8.16 -7.13 9.08
N GLY A 278 7.04 -7.77 8.71
CA GLY A 278 6.72 -8.09 7.32
C GLY A 278 5.75 -7.10 6.70
N THR A 279 4.92 -6.47 7.53
CA THR A 279 3.88 -5.53 7.09
C THR A 279 3.96 -4.24 7.89
N LEU A 280 3.93 -3.11 7.17
CA LEU A 280 3.81 -1.77 7.72
C LEU A 280 2.47 -1.17 7.31
N VAL A 281 1.65 -0.75 8.26
CA VAL A 281 0.34 -0.13 8.02
C VAL A 281 0.40 1.33 8.40
N VAL A 282 -0.07 2.20 7.50
CA VAL A 282 -0.07 3.64 7.70
C VAL A 282 -1.35 4.28 7.15
N GLY A 283 -1.79 5.38 7.75
CA GLY A 283 -2.76 6.25 7.12
C GLY A 283 -2.16 6.96 5.89
N LYS A 284 -2.95 7.20 4.87
CA LYS A 284 -2.49 7.90 3.65
C LYS A 284 -2.01 9.32 3.95
N ARG A 285 -2.63 9.98 4.94
CA ARG A 285 -2.29 11.33 5.41
C ARG A 285 -2.16 11.32 6.93
N GLY A 286 -1.26 12.15 7.45
CA GLY A 286 -1.15 12.40 8.88
C GLY A 286 -1.92 13.66 9.31
N MET A 287 -1.50 14.27 10.42
CA MET A 287 -2.12 15.47 10.98
C MET A 287 -2.01 16.70 10.06
N ASN A 288 -0.99 16.79 9.21
CA ASN A 288 -0.80 17.90 8.28
C ASN A 288 -1.68 17.72 7.02
N ARG A 289 -2.61 18.65 6.81
CA ARG A 289 -3.56 18.66 5.70
C ARG A 289 -2.96 19.33 4.47
N GLY A 290 -2.10 18.66 3.73
CA GLY A 290 -1.59 19.16 2.46
C GLY A 290 -1.32 17.99 1.50
N SER A 291 -1.47 18.16 0.19
CA SER A 291 -1.19 17.21 -0.87
C SER A 291 -1.96 15.86 -0.88
N PHE A 292 -1.87 15.13 -1.97
CA PHE A 292 -2.59 13.87 -2.21
C PHE A 292 -2.15 12.72 -1.29
N ILE A 293 -0.88 12.68 -0.88
CA ILE A 293 -0.32 11.73 0.08
C ILE A 293 0.51 12.50 1.12
N GLY A 294 0.48 12.08 2.38
CA GLY A 294 1.29 12.69 3.44
C GLY A 294 2.80 12.45 3.26
N GLY A 295 3.63 13.39 3.73
CA GLY A 295 5.08 13.32 3.59
C GLY A 295 5.67 12.01 4.14
N VAL A 296 5.23 11.57 5.31
CA VAL A 296 5.66 10.30 5.93
C VAL A 296 5.26 9.10 5.07
N SER A 297 4.00 9.00 4.65
CA SER A 297 3.51 7.88 3.84
C SER A 297 4.19 7.82 2.47
N ASN A 298 4.47 8.98 1.85
CA ASN A 298 5.25 9.06 0.60
C ASN A 298 6.70 8.62 0.81
N TYR A 299 7.33 9.04 1.91
CA TYR A 299 8.68 8.60 2.26
C TYR A 299 8.75 7.09 2.44
N LEU A 300 7.80 6.50 3.18
CA LEU A 300 7.71 5.06 3.40
C LEU A 300 7.48 4.30 2.10
N ALA A 301 6.57 4.76 1.24
CA ALA A 301 6.33 4.14 -0.08
C ALA A 301 7.58 4.13 -0.96
N THR A 302 8.43 5.16 -0.85
CA THR A 302 9.65 5.28 -1.62
C THR A 302 10.79 4.43 -1.07
N HIS A 303 10.91 4.27 0.26
CA HIS A 303 12.10 3.71 0.89
C HIS A 303 11.89 2.35 1.59
N LEU A 304 10.64 1.86 1.71
CA LEU A 304 10.41 0.54 2.30
C LEU A 304 10.88 -0.54 1.33
N GLU A 305 11.71 -1.44 1.83
CA GLU A 305 12.24 -2.59 1.11
C GLU A 305 11.96 -3.87 1.87
N ASN A 306 11.78 -4.97 1.13
CA ASN A 306 11.53 -6.31 1.68
C ASN A 306 10.36 -6.34 2.67
N GLY A 307 9.26 -5.70 2.31
CA GLY A 307 8.07 -5.61 3.14
C GLY A 307 6.82 -5.22 2.36
N ALA A 308 5.67 -5.35 2.99
CA ALA A 308 4.41 -4.84 2.48
C ALA A 308 4.05 -3.54 3.19
N LEU A 309 3.74 -2.50 2.42
CA LEU A 309 3.21 -1.24 2.90
C LEU A 309 1.71 -1.15 2.60
N TRP A 310 0.91 -1.04 3.63
CA TRP A 310 -0.53 -0.79 3.52
C TRP A 310 -0.79 0.69 3.73
N ILE A 311 -1.29 1.36 2.71
CA ILE A 311 -1.66 2.77 2.75
C ILE A 311 -3.18 2.85 2.79
N VAL A 312 -3.73 3.33 3.92
CA VAL A 312 -5.17 3.42 4.16
C VAL A 312 -5.61 4.88 4.07
N PRO A 313 -6.62 5.21 3.23
CA PRO A 313 -7.13 6.57 2.99
C PRO A 313 -7.80 7.22 4.20
#